data_4cbfeda9cc54e4d97acd26ec44a7199a
#
_entry.id   4cbfeda9cc54e4d97acd26ec44a7199a
#
_cell.length_a   1.000
_cell.length_b   1.000
_cell.length_c   1.000
_cell.angle_alpha   90.00
_cell.angle_beta   90.00
_cell.angle_gamma   90.00
#
_symmetry.space_group_name_H-M   'P 1'
#
loop_
_entity.id
_entity.type
_entity.pdbx_description
1 polymer ?
#
loop_
_entity_poly.entity_id
_entity_poly.type
_entity_poly.pdbx_seq_one_letter_code
_entity_poly.pdbx_strand_id
1 'polypeptide(L)'
;MSKLHFILDDELPGGVQIEANENGIIKNKTISINDFVRSITSSIDGVLSLDYVLPKNCIRFFCKGDIIGIVFTVDKCIAPAIHKTFEGNNTFILPYPNLLFITYYNLISCKLTSSKVYALKESSGDNPELFYFPYGNVYDDGKICYGDNEILLKKQRLDLATKEFVDVFLSSPYNGDLYQLNNTAYVCSLADLFKELNNKQKFPEEMLTSTKQNLSDVIL
;
A
#
# COMPACT_ATOMS: atom_id res chain seq x y z
N MET A 1 -43.04 -0.43 12.51
CA MET A 1 -41.64 -0.57 12.01
C MET A 1 -41.47 0.44 10.88
N SER A 2 -40.64 1.43 11.05
CA SER A 2 -40.40 2.44 10.00
C SER A 2 -39.46 1.82 8.96
N LYS A 3 -39.76 1.99 7.68
CA LYS A 3 -38.87 1.60 6.58
C LYS A 3 -38.31 2.84 5.94
N LEU A 4 -37.02 2.83 5.71
CA LEU A 4 -36.28 3.86 4.96
C LEU A 4 -35.83 3.25 3.64
N HIS A 5 -36.16 3.91 2.53
CA HIS A 5 -35.65 3.57 1.21
C HIS A 5 -34.73 4.68 0.74
N PHE A 6 -33.60 4.31 0.17
CA PHE A 6 -32.65 5.23 -0.44
C PHE A 6 -32.65 4.94 -1.94
N ILE A 7 -32.96 5.96 -2.72
CA ILE A 7 -33.04 5.86 -4.19
C ILE A 7 -31.92 6.71 -4.75
N LEU A 8 -31.00 6.07 -5.46
CA LEU A 8 -29.97 6.70 -6.27
C LEU A 8 -30.49 6.71 -7.70
N ASP A 9 -30.69 7.90 -8.25
CA ASP A 9 -31.22 8.10 -9.58
C ASP A 9 -30.16 8.85 -10.41
N ASP A 10 -29.81 8.31 -11.57
CA ASP A 10 -28.87 8.89 -12.50
C ASP A 10 -29.42 10.15 -13.20
N GLU A 11 -30.74 10.34 -13.21
CA GLU A 11 -31.39 11.57 -13.68
C GLU A 11 -31.32 12.70 -12.64
N LEU A 12 -30.93 12.42 -11.39
CA LEU A 12 -30.72 13.37 -10.30
C LEU A 12 -29.22 13.51 -9.99
N PRO A 13 -28.44 14.17 -10.83
CA PRO A 13 -27.00 14.22 -10.65
C PRO A 13 -26.60 14.82 -9.31
N GLY A 14 -25.96 13.98 -8.48
CA GLY A 14 -25.44 14.35 -7.17
C GLY A 14 -26.46 14.32 -6.02
N GLY A 15 -27.67 13.77 -6.23
CA GLY A 15 -28.70 13.66 -5.19
C GLY A 15 -29.05 12.23 -4.80
N VAL A 16 -29.49 12.05 -3.56
CA VAL A 16 -30.07 10.82 -3.02
C VAL A 16 -31.45 11.14 -2.51
N GLN A 17 -32.46 10.48 -3.03
CA GLN A 17 -33.82 10.60 -2.53
C GLN A 17 -34.02 9.62 -1.35
N ILE A 18 -34.48 10.14 -0.24
CA ILE A 18 -34.81 9.37 0.95
C ILE A 18 -36.33 9.32 1.07
N GLU A 19 -36.88 8.13 1.08
CA GLU A 19 -38.29 7.89 1.35
C GLU A 19 -38.44 7.22 2.72
N ALA A 20 -39.18 7.85 3.59
CA ALA A 20 -39.52 7.32 4.92
C ALA A 20 -41.04 7.03 5.00
N ASN A 21 -41.41 5.80 5.39
CA ASN A 21 -42.79 5.48 5.69
C ASN A 21 -42.97 5.37 7.21
N GLU A 22 -43.65 6.34 7.78
CA GLU A 22 -44.00 6.41 9.20
C GLU A 22 -45.53 6.30 9.34
N ASN A 23 -46.03 5.19 9.82
CA ASN A 23 -47.44 4.96 10.07
C ASN A 23 -48.37 5.23 8.85
N GLY A 24 -47.91 4.86 7.66
CA GLY A 24 -48.64 5.07 6.42
C GLY A 24 -48.47 6.45 5.78
N ILE A 25 -47.72 7.35 6.41
CA ILE A 25 -47.37 8.64 5.85
C ILE A 25 -45.98 8.53 5.17
N ILE A 26 -45.98 8.77 3.86
CA ILE A 26 -44.73 8.78 3.07
C ILE A 26 -44.15 10.19 3.09
N LYS A 27 -42.92 10.31 3.58
CA LYS A 27 -42.13 11.55 3.56
C LYS A 27 -40.93 11.38 2.62
N ASN A 28 -40.76 12.31 1.69
CA ASN A 28 -39.66 12.31 0.76
C ASN A 28 -38.73 13.48 1.04
N LYS A 29 -37.43 13.25 0.96
CA LYS A 29 -36.39 14.27 1.09
C LYS A 29 -35.25 13.95 0.11
N THR A 30 -34.78 14.97 -0.61
CA THR A 30 -33.57 14.84 -1.42
C THR A 30 -32.41 15.51 -0.68
N ILE A 31 -31.27 14.81 -0.61
CA ILE A 31 -30.02 15.34 -0.03
C ILE A 31 -28.89 15.15 -1.03
N SER A 32 -27.79 15.89 -0.87
CA SER A 32 -26.62 15.66 -1.69
C SER A 32 -25.99 14.29 -1.38
N ILE A 33 -25.31 13.72 -2.35
CA ILE A 33 -24.53 12.47 -2.15
C ILE A 33 -23.52 12.64 -1.00
N ASN A 34 -22.88 13.80 -0.89
CA ASN A 34 -21.94 14.09 0.18
C ASN A 34 -22.61 14.09 1.57
N ASP A 35 -23.81 14.69 1.70
CA ASP A 35 -24.55 14.68 2.96
C ASP A 35 -25.09 13.28 3.29
N PHE A 36 -25.47 12.51 2.28
CA PHE A 36 -25.87 11.12 2.45
C PHE A 36 -24.73 10.26 2.97
N VAL A 37 -23.57 10.31 2.31
CA VAL A 37 -22.37 9.61 2.76
C VAL A 37 -21.97 10.05 4.17
N ARG A 38 -21.99 11.34 4.47
CA ARG A 38 -21.70 11.86 5.81
C ARG A 38 -22.70 11.36 6.86
N SER A 39 -23.99 11.31 6.52
CA SER A 39 -25.04 10.82 7.44
C SER A 39 -24.92 9.33 7.71
N ILE A 40 -24.62 8.52 6.70
CA ILE A 40 -24.36 7.08 6.91
C ILE A 40 -23.12 6.88 7.73
N THR A 41 -22.02 7.53 7.38
CA THR A 41 -20.75 7.38 8.11
C THR A 41 -20.87 7.86 9.55
N SER A 42 -21.69 8.88 9.86
CA SER A 42 -21.94 9.32 11.23
C SER A 42 -22.92 8.45 12.01
N SER A 43 -23.74 7.63 11.32
CA SER A 43 -24.77 6.78 11.94
C SER A 43 -24.30 5.35 12.23
N ILE A 44 -23.15 4.96 11.69
CA ILE A 44 -22.51 3.70 12.02
C ILE A 44 -21.81 3.90 13.36
N ASP A 45 -22.41 3.43 14.46
CA ASP A 45 -21.74 3.36 15.77
C ASP A 45 -20.43 2.55 15.61
N GLY A 46 -19.33 3.18 15.85
CA GLY A 46 -17.99 2.66 15.53
C GLY A 46 -17.43 3.24 14.24
N VAL A 47 -17.94 4.43 13.84
CA VAL A 47 -17.30 5.22 12.81
C VAL A 47 -15.81 5.26 13.11
N LEU A 48 -15.10 4.65 12.21
CA LEU A 48 -13.71 4.97 11.96
C LEU A 48 -13.62 6.50 11.93
N SER A 49 -13.34 7.09 13.08
CA SER A 49 -12.96 8.48 13.09
C SER A 49 -11.80 8.55 12.10
N LEU A 50 -12.01 9.26 10.98
CA LEU A 50 -11.00 9.39 9.94
C LEU A 50 -9.83 10.31 10.40
N ASP A 51 -9.64 10.43 11.71
CA ASP A 51 -8.51 11.12 12.34
C ASP A 51 -7.20 10.32 12.24
N TYR A 52 -7.07 9.54 11.15
CA TYR A 52 -5.81 8.88 10.84
C TYR A 52 -4.80 9.89 10.33
N VAL A 53 -3.65 9.91 10.96
CA VAL A 53 -2.50 10.64 10.43
C VAL A 53 -1.87 9.79 9.34
N LEU A 54 -2.06 10.20 8.09
CA LEU A 54 -1.54 9.52 6.92
C LEU A 54 -0.05 9.83 6.68
N PRO A 55 0.71 8.92 6.07
CA PRO A 55 2.07 9.23 5.64
C PRO A 55 2.05 10.36 4.60
N LYS A 56 3.09 11.20 4.61
CA LYS A 56 3.20 12.37 3.74
C LYS A 56 3.05 12.04 2.25
N ASN A 57 3.55 10.89 1.83
CA ASN A 57 3.54 10.41 0.43
C ASN A 57 2.39 9.40 0.18
N CYS A 58 1.28 9.52 0.93
CA CYS A 58 0.11 8.68 0.71
C CYS A 58 -0.56 9.05 -0.61
N ILE A 59 -0.70 8.06 -1.50
CA ILE A 59 -1.39 8.21 -2.79
C ILE A 59 -2.86 7.84 -2.65
N ARG A 60 -3.14 6.75 -1.93
CA ARG A 60 -4.50 6.25 -1.70
C ARG A 60 -4.65 5.72 -0.29
N PHE A 61 -5.83 5.94 0.24
CA PHE A 61 -6.29 5.41 1.52
C PHE A 61 -7.71 4.89 1.33
N PHE A 62 -7.98 3.70 1.85
CA PHE A 62 -9.32 3.12 1.80
C PHE A 62 -9.58 2.20 2.99
N CYS A 63 -10.86 2.06 3.32
CA CYS A 63 -11.33 1.16 4.36
C CYS A 63 -12.36 0.20 3.76
N LYS A 64 -12.27 -1.08 4.12
CA LYS A 64 -13.23 -2.11 3.74
C LYS A 64 -13.46 -3.05 4.92
N GLY A 65 -14.59 -2.88 5.60
CA GLY A 65 -14.83 -3.57 6.89
C GLY A 65 -13.72 -3.23 7.89
N ASP A 66 -13.12 -4.25 8.46
CA ASP A 66 -12.05 -4.11 9.45
C ASP A 66 -10.65 -3.95 8.85
N ILE A 67 -10.55 -3.75 7.55
CA ILE A 67 -9.25 -3.59 6.86
C ILE A 67 -9.07 -2.14 6.41
N ILE A 68 -7.93 -1.57 6.78
CA ILE A 68 -7.39 -0.34 6.19
C ILE A 68 -6.33 -0.69 5.17
N GLY A 69 -6.46 -0.13 3.97
CA GLY A 69 -5.44 -0.17 2.93
C GLY A 69 -4.80 1.19 2.73
N ILE A 70 -3.48 1.21 2.62
CA ILE A 70 -2.71 2.43 2.35
C ILE A 70 -1.76 2.17 1.20
N VAL A 71 -1.78 3.05 0.22
CA VAL A 71 -0.81 3.11 -0.87
C VAL A 71 0.03 4.36 -0.69
N PHE A 72 1.33 4.18 -0.62
CA PHE A 72 2.26 5.30 -0.43
C PHE A 72 3.58 5.06 -1.15
N THR A 73 4.31 6.13 -1.43
CA THR A 73 5.63 6.05 -2.05
C THR A 73 6.74 6.33 -1.05
N VAL A 74 7.90 5.78 -1.37
CA VAL A 74 9.17 6.11 -0.73
C VAL A 74 10.11 6.53 -1.83
N ASP A 75 10.68 7.72 -1.68
CA ASP A 75 11.61 8.25 -2.66
C ASP A 75 12.88 7.40 -2.71
N LYS A 76 13.53 7.39 -3.89
CA LYS A 76 14.84 6.75 -4.06
C LYS A 76 15.79 7.13 -2.94
N CYS A 77 16.50 6.15 -2.44
CA CYS A 77 17.43 6.35 -1.34
C CYS A 77 18.67 5.45 -1.47
N ILE A 78 19.64 5.70 -0.63
CA ILE A 78 20.80 4.83 -0.45
C ILE A 78 20.72 4.30 0.98
N ALA A 79 20.76 2.99 1.15
CA ALA A 79 20.67 2.38 2.46
C ALA A 79 21.58 1.16 2.58
N PRO A 80 21.99 0.81 3.82
CA PRO A 80 22.67 -0.45 4.09
C PRO A 80 21.76 -1.63 3.75
N ALA A 81 22.32 -2.65 3.12
CA ALA A 81 21.66 -3.92 2.84
C ALA A 81 22.56 -5.07 3.33
N ILE A 82 21.96 -6.00 4.06
CA ILE A 82 22.67 -7.17 4.60
C ILE A 82 22.35 -8.35 3.69
N HIS A 83 23.36 -8.93 3.08
CA HIS A 83 23.23 -10.18 2.35
C HIS A 83 23.60 -11.33 3.28
N LYS A 84 22.61 -12.17 3.59
CA LYS A 84 22.77 -13.36 4.42
C LYS A 84 23.12 -14.56 3.57
N THR A 85 24.28 -15.18 3.84
CA THR A 85 24.74 -16.42 3.19
C THR A 85 25.03 -17.48 4.25
N PHE A 86 25.30 -18.71 3.82
CA PHE A 86 25.75 -19.78 4.71
C PHE A 86 27.12 -19.46 5.36
N GLU A 87 27.95 -18.67 4.69
CA GLU A 87 29.29 -18.29 5.17
C GLU A 87 29.26 -17.09 6.14
N GLY A 88 28.11 -16.41 6.24
CA GLY A 88 27.94 -15.23 7.11
C GLY A 88 27.19 -14.08 6.45
N ASN A 89 27.21 -12.94 7.08
CA ASN A 89 26.52 -11.73 6.62
C ASN A 89 27.52 -10.75 5.99
N ASN A 90 27.22 -10.30 4.79
CA ASN A 90 27.94 -9.22 4.13
C ASN A 90 27.08 -7.96 4.06
N THR A 91 27.64 -6.80 4.40
CA THR A 91 26.94 -5.52 4.32
C THR A 91 27.36 -4.76 3.07
N PHE A 92 26.38 -4.24 2.35
CA PHE A 92 26.55 -3.41 1.15
C PHE A 92 25.83 -2.09 1.35
N ILE A 93 26.23 -1.08 0.62
CA ILE A 93 25.52 0.21 0.54
C ILE A 93 24.85 0.27 -0.83
N LEU A 94 23.54 0.07 -0.86
CA LEU A 94 22.79 -0.08 -2.11
C LEU A 94 21.88 1.09 -2.40
N PRO A 95 21.78 1.51 -3.68
CA PRO A 95 20.77 2.44 -4.12
C PRO A 95 19.41 1.72 -4.29
N TYR A 96 18.35 2.32 -3.79
CA TYR A 96 16.99 1.88 -4.03
C TYR A 96 16.30 2.82 -5.04
N PRO A 97 15.53 2.30 -6.00
CA PRO A 97 14.68 3.13 -6.86
C PRO A 97 13.55 3.78 -6.06
N ASN A 98 12.73 4.61 -6.68
CA ASN A 98 11.47 4.99 -6.07
C ASN A 98 10.64 3.72 -5.82
N LEU A 99 10.03 3.61 -4.65
CA LEU A 99 9.25 2.45 -4.25
C LEU A 99 7.79 2.83 -4.01
N LEU A 100 6.90 1.96 -4.41
CA LEU A 100 5.48 2.02 -4.08
C LEU A 100 5.16 0.86 -3.14
N PHE A 101 4.58 1.19 -2.00
CA PHE A 101 4.11 0.22 -1.03
C PHE A 101 2.58 0.20 -0.98
N ILE A 102 2.03 -0.99 -0.83
CA ILE A 102 0.63 -1.23 -0.51
C ILE A 102 0.61 -2.02 0.79
N THR A 103 0.01 -1.47 1.83
CA THR A 103 -0.06 -2.12 3.15
C THR A 103 -1.51 -2.23 3.60
N TYR A 104 -1.84 -3.35 4.23
CA TYR A 104 -3.16 -3.63 4.78
C TYR A 104 -3.05 -3.89 6.27
N TYR A 105 -3.82 -3.17 7.06
CA TYR A 105 -3.88 -3.32 8.52
C TYR A 105 -5.28 -3.78 8.91
N ASN A 106 -5.35 -4.74 9.84
CA ASN A 106 -6.61 -5.12 10.47
C ASN A 106 -6.86 -4.22 11.68
N LEU A 107 -8.03 -3.58 11.74
CA LEU A 107 -8.39 -2.62 12.78
C LEU A 107 -8.66 -3.26 14.14
N ILE A 108 -9.15 -4.50 14.17
CA ILE A 108 -9.45 -5.22 15.41
C ILE A 108 -8.15 -5.66 16.08
N SER A 109 -7.27 -6.31 15.32
CA SER A 109 -5.99 -6.78 15.84
C SER A 109 -4.91 -5.70 15.87
N CYS A 110 -5.14 -4.57 15.21
CA CYS A 110 -4.17 -3.50 15.01
C CYS A 110 -2.85 -3.96 14.38
N LYS A 111 -2.89 -4.99 13.52
CA LYS A 111 -1.69 -5.59 12.90
C LYS A 111 -1.67 -5.38 11.40
N LEU A 112 -0.45 -5.26 10.86
CA LEU A 112 -0.20 -5.43 9.43
C LEU A 112 -0.58 -6.87 9.05
N THR A 113 -1.44 -7.03 8.04
CA THR A 113 -1.91 -8.34 7.59
C THR A 113 -1.32 -8.75 6.24
N SER A 114 -1.01 -7.77 5.42
CA SER A 114 -0.42 -7.99 4.11
C SER A 114 0.30 -6.72 3.64
N SER A 115 1.30 -6.91 2.81
CA SER A 115 2.02 -5.79 2.18
C SER A 115 2.58 -6.21 0.84
N LYS A 116 2.65 -5.25 -0.08
CA LYS A 116 3.31 -5.41 -1.38
C LYS A 116 4.26 -4.25 -1.62
N VAL A 117 5.29 -4.49 -2.42
CA VAL A 117 6.22 -3.46 -2.88
C VAL A 117 6.49 -3.62 -4.37
N TYR A 118 6.58 -2.49 -5.03
CA TYR A 118 6.96 -2.38 -6.44
C TYR A 118 7.97 -1.24 -6.61
N ALA A 119 8.82 -1.35 -7.61
CA ALA A 119 9.67 -0.23 -8.00
C ALA A 119 8.90 0.68 -8.99
N LEU A 120 9.25 1.97 -8.98
CA LEU A 120 8.73 2.99 -9.90
C LEU A 120 9.89 3.67 -10.62
N LYS A 121 9.62 4.09 -11.86
CA LYS A 121 10.48 5.05 -12.59
C LYS A 121 10.15 6.49 -12.23
N GLU A 122 11.10 7.41 -12.44
CA GLU A 122 10.94 8.82 -12.06
C GLU A 122 9.74 9.52 -12.72
N SER A 123 9.36 9.14 -13.92
CA SER A 123 8.28 9.79 -14.70
C SER A 123 6.91 9.16 -14.53
N SER A 124 6.57 8.68 -13.34
CA SER A 124 5.31 7.99 -13.06
C SER A 124 4.14 8.97 -12.89
N GLY A 125 3.04 8.78 -13.65
CA GLY A 125 1.79 9.54 -13.52
C GLY A 125 0.88 9.00 -12.41
N ASP A 126 -0.42 9.38 -12.43
CA ASP A 126 -1.41 9.00 -11.42
C ASP A 126 -1.72 7.49 -11.35
N ASN A 127 -1.50 6.78 -12.45
CA ASN A 127 -1.62 5.32 -12.53
C ASN A 127 -0.33 4.71 -13.07
N PRO A 128 0.75 4.69 -12.26
CA PRO A 128 2.08 4.30 -12.71
C PRO A 128 2.14 2.84 -13.12
N GLU A 129 2.95 2.56 -14.16
CA GLU A 129 3.42 1.22 -14.45
C GLU A 129 4.29 0.71 -13.29
N LEU A 130 4.09 -0.53 -12.91
CA LEU A 130 4.79 -1.17 -11.80
C LEU A 130 5.94 -2.04 -12.29
N PHE A 131 7.05 -1.96 -11.60
CA PHE A 131 8.23 -2.77 -11.86
C PHE A 131 8.50 -3.70 -10.68
N TYR A 132 9.04 -4.87 -10.95
CA TYR A 132 9.45 -5.79 -9.88
C TYR A 132 10.44 -5.11 -8.94
N PHE A 133 10.32 -5.41 -7.64
CA PHE A 133 11.33 -5.01 -6.68
C PHE A 133 12.65 -5.72 -7.01
N PRO A 134 13.76 -5.00 -7.18
CA PRO A 134 14.97 -5.57 -7.78
C PRO A 134 15.77 -6.50 -6.86
N TYR A 135 15.45 -6.52 -5.58
CA TYR A 135 16.20 -7.32 -4.59
C TYR A 135 15.37 -8.52 -4.09
N GLY A 136 15.81 -9.18 -3.02
CA GLY A 136 15.12 -10.32 -2.42
C GLY A 136 13.99 -9.95 -1.47
N ASN A 137 13.49 -10.93 -0.72
CA ASN A 137 12.43 -10.82 0.28
C ASN A 137 11.04 -10.44 -0.27
N VAL A 138 10.82 -10.57 -1.58
CA VAL A 138 9.56 -10.26 -2.26
C VAL A 138 9.17 -11.39 -3.19
N TYR A 139 7.91 -11.83 -3.10
CA TYR A 139 7.33 -12.84 -3.98
C TYR A 139 7.00 -12.26 -5.36
N ASP A 140 6.72 -13.11 -6.35
CA ASP A 140 6.42 -12.71 -7.73
C ASP A 140 5.18 -11.81 -7.87
N ASP A 141 4.25 -11.89 -6.92
CA ASP A 141 3.05 -11.05 -6.87
C ASP A 141 3.28 -9.70 -6.16
N GLY A 142 4.54 -9.40 -5.82
CA GLY A 142 4.95 -8.20 -5.09
C GLY A 142 4.80 -8.30 -3.57
N LYS A 143 4.24 -9.40 -3.04
CA LYS A 143 4.06 -9.58 -1.60
C LYS A 143 5.39 -9.63 -0.87
N ILE A 144 5.49 -8.91 0.23
CA ILE A 144 6.71 -8.84 1.05
C ILE A 144 6.73 -10.01 2.04
N CYS A 145 7.89 -10.67 2.11
CA CYS A 145 8.21 -11.59 3.20
C CYS A 145 8.96 -10.80 4.29
N TYR A 146 8.30 -10.53 5.40
CA TYR A 146 8.89 -9.83 6.55
C TYR A 146 9.17 -10.77 7.75
N GLY A 147 9.16 -12.09 7.49
CA GLY A 147 9.45 -13.13 8.50
C GLY A 147 8.49 -13.04 9.68
N ASP A 148 9.04 -13.16 10.89
CA ASP A 148 8.29 -13.11 12.15
C ASP A 148 8.13 -11.68 12.69
N ASN A 149 8.49 -10.65 11.92
CA ASN A 149 8.33 -9.27 12.35
C ASN A 149 6.85 -8.88 12.44
N GLU A 150 6.46 -8.31 13.56
CA GLU A 150 5.10 -7.83 13.78
C GLU A 150 5.06 -6.31 13.72
N ILE A 151 4.29 -5.77 12.78
CA ILE A 151 4.09 -4.33 12.64
C ILE A 151 2.71 -3.97 13.17
N LEU A 152 2.68 -3.08 14.16
CA LEU A 152 1.47 -2.70 14.87
C LEU A 152 1.01 -1.30 14.50
N LEU A 153 -0.28 -1.15 14.29
CA LEU A 153 -0.94 0.14 14.19
C LEU A 153 -1.11 0.72 15.61
N LYS A 154 -0.31 1.74 15.95
CA LYS A 154 -0.36 2.40 17.24
C LYS A 154 -1.30 3.62 17.17
N LYS A 155 -2.47 3.51 17.76
CA LYS A 155 -3.51 4.56 17.77
C LYS A 155 -3.76 5.09 16.34
N GLN A 156 -4.29 5.65 15.72
CA GLN A 156 -4.54 6.18 14.37
C GLN A 156 -3.32 6.78 13.64
N ARG A 157 -2.10 6.39 14.03
CA ARG A 157 -0.84 6.90 13.49
C ARG A 157 -0.32 6.00 12.37
N LEU A 158 -0.98 6.06 11.20
CA LEU A 158 -0.58 5.31 10.01
C LEU A 158 0.77 5.79 9.45
N ASP A 159 1.08 7.06 9.63
CA ASP A 159 2.39 7.64 9.28
C ASP A 159 3.54 6.95 10.04
N LEU A 160 3.35 6.67 11.33
CA LEU A 160 4.36 5.96 12.13
C LEU A 160 4.42 4.47 11.80
N ALA A 161 3.27 3.83 11.61
CA ALA A 161 3.22 2.40 11.26
C ALA A 161 3.85 2.13 9.89
N THR A 162 3.59 2.97 8.88
CA THR A 162 4.21 2.83 7.57
C THR A 162 5.71 3.13 7.61
N LYS A 163 6.14 4.11 8.40
CA LYS A 163 7.57 4.38 8.60
C LYS A 163 8.27 3.19 9.25
N GLU A 164 7.75 2.67 10.36
CA GLU A 164 8.28 1.50 11.06
C GLU A 164 8.36 0.29 10.11
N PHE A 165 7.32 0.08 9.29
CA PHE A 165 7.29 -0.99 8.30
C PHE A 165 8.40 -0.85 7.25
N VAL A 166 8.60 0.34 6.68
CA VAL A 166 9.66 0.59 5.70
C VAL A 166 11.04 0.39 6.33
N ASP A 167 11.26 0.90 7.54
CA ASP A 167 12.51 0.75 8.28
C ASP A 167 12.84 -0.75 8.51
N VAL A 168 11.85 -1.54 8.93
CA VAL A 168 11.99 -3.01 9.11
C VAL A 168 12.28 -3.70 7.78
N PHE A 169 11.55 -3.37 6.72
CA PHE A 169 11.73 -3.97 5.40
C PHE A 169 13.13 -3.71 4.83
N LEU A 170 13.57 -2.45 4.82
CA LEU A 170 14.88 -2.08 4.25
C LEU A 170 16.05 -2.59 5.09
N SER A 171 15.88 -2.76 6.41
CA SER A 171 16.91 -3.30 7.30
C SER A 171 16.92 -4.83 7.40
N SER A 172 15.90 -5.50 6.87
CA SER A 172 15.82 -6.97 6.90
C SER A 172 16.92 -7.59 6.04
N PRO A 173 17.62 -8.63 6.54
CA PRO A 173 18.61 -9.31 5.75
C PRO A 173 18.02 -9.95 4.49
N TYR A 174 18.67 -9.78 3.37
CA TYR A 174 18.32 -10.43 2.10
C TYR A 174 19.00 -11.79 2.02
N ASN A 175 18.22 -12.81 1.66
CA ASN A 175 18.73 -14.10 1.24
C ASN A 175 18.34 -14.36 -0.23
N GLY A 176 18.86 -15.42 -0.82
CA GLY A 176 18.56 -15.75 -2.21
C GLY A 176 17.21 -16.41 -2.43
N ASP A 177 16.44 -16.75 -1.37
CA ASP A 177 15.29 -17.67 -1.46
C ASP A 177 14.14 -17.11 -2.32
N LEU A 178 13.91 -15.80 -2.26
CA LEU A 178 12.85 -15.12 -3.02
C LEU A 178 13.40 -14.20 -4.13
N TYR A 179 14.70 -14.29 -4.40
CA TYR A 179 15.29 -13.53 -5.49
C TYR A 179 15.04 -14.22 -6.84
N GLN A 180 14.37 -13.53 -7.75
CA GLN A 180 14.11 -14.02 -9.09
C GLN A 180 15.07 -13.38 -10.10
N LEU A 181 15.69 -14.19 -10.95
CA LEU A 181 16.66 -13.72 -11.95
C LEU A 181 16.07 -12.72 -12.95
N ASN A 182 14.75 -12.73 -13.13
CA ASN A 182 14.04 -11.87 -14.09
C ASN A 182 13.54 -10.57 -13.45
N ASN A 183 13.69 -10.36 -12.13
CA ASN A 183 13.26 -9.13 -11.46
C ASN A 183 14.13 -7.92 -11.85
N THR A 184 15.27 -8.20 -12.48
CA THR A 184 16.09 -7.17 -13.12
C THR A 184 16.43 -7.58 -14.55
N ALA A 185 16.58 -6.62 -15.44
CA ALA A 185 17.08 -6.85 -16.79
C ALA A 185 18.53 -7.38 -16.79
N TYR A 186 19.20 -7.29 -15.66
CA TYR A 186 20.56 -7.79 -15.43
C TYR A 186 20.48 -9.18 -14.80
N VAL A 187 20.48 -10.21 -15.65
CA VAL A 187 20.35 -11.62 -15.21
C VAL A 187 21.62 -12.07 -14.50
N CYS A 188 21.64 -11.93 -13.17
CA CYS A 188 22.77 -12.34 -12.33
C CYS A 188 22.27 -12.84 -10.96
N SER A 189 23.18 -13.42 -10.17
CA SER A 189 22.85 -13.77 -8.79
C SER A 189 22.61 -12.51 -7.92
N LEU A 190 21.86 -12.65 -6.81
CA LEU A 190 21.67 -11.57 -5.86
C LEU A 190 22.99 -11.02 -5.33
N ALA A 191 23.97 -11.92 -5.10
CA ALA A 191 25.30 -11.53 -4.64
C ALA A 191 26.05 -10.67 -5.66
N ASP A 192 25.95 -11.00 -6.95
CA ASP A 192 26.60 -10.24 -8.01
C ASP A 192 25.90 -8.91 -8.25
N LEU A 193 24.57 -8.89 -8.17
CA LEU A 193 23.80 -7.64 -8.21
C LEU A 193 24.21 -6.70 -7.08
N PHE A 194 24.38 -7.20 -5.87
CA PHE A 194 24.81 -6.39 -4.72
C PHE A 194 26.22 -5.84 -4.90
N LYS A 195 27.16 -6.66 -5.41
CA LYS A 195 28.51 -6.20 -5.73
C LYS A 195 28.51 -5.12 -6.80
N GLU A 196 27.72 -5.30 -7.86
CA GLU A 196 27.60 -4.35 -8.98
C GLU A 196 27.01 -3.02 -8.53
N LEU A 197 26.02 -3.04 -7.63
CA LEU A 197 25.33 -1.84 -7.17
C LEU A 197 25.97 -1.20 -5.93
N ASN A 198 26.92 -1.88 -5.28
CA ASN A 198 27.56 -1.38 -4.07
C ASN A 198 28.19 0.00 -4.27
N ASN A 199 27.83 0.93 -3.39
CA ASN A 199 28.29 2.34 -3.41
C ASN A 199 27.87 3.15 -4.65
N LYS A 200 27.00 2.65 -5.53
CA LYS A 200 26.40 3.48 -6.58
C LYS A 200 25.50 4.54 -5.97
N GLN A 201 25.49 5.73 -6.56
CA GLN A 201 24.72 6.88 -6.05
C GLN A 201 23.24 6.84 -6.42
N LYS A 202 22.87 6.03 -7.40
CA LYS A 202 21.48 5.83 -7.85
C LYS A 202 21.29 4.44 -8.44
N PHE A 203 20.07 3.93 -8.32
CA PHE A 203 19.67 2.71 -8.99
C PHE A 203 19.53 2.98 -10.50
N PRO A 204 20.12 2.13 -11.38
CA PRO A 204 19.97 2.27 -12.83
C PRO A 204 18.55 1.82 -13.25
N GLU A 205 17.71 2.77 -13.67
CA GLU A 205 16.30 2.48 -13.99
C GLU A 205 16.11 1.54 -15.19
N GLU A 206 17.11 1.47 -16.06
CA GLU A 206 17.16 0.51 -17.18
C GLU A 206 17.23 -0.94 -16.72
N MET A 207 17.64 -1.18 -15.47
CA MET A 207 17.64 -2.52 -14.86
C MET A 207 16.25 -2.97 -14.37
N LEU A 208 15.27 -2.06 -14.26
CA LEU A 208 13.93 -2.40 -13.80
C LEU A 208 13.15 -3.21 -14.85
N THR A 209 12.64 -4.36 -14.46
CA THR A 209 11.77 -5.20 -15.29
C THR A 209 10.31 -4.90 -15.00
N SER A 210 9.53 -4.62 -16.05
CA SER A 210 8.09 -4.35 -15.92
C SER A 210 7.31 -5.58 -15.46
N THR A 211 6.36 -5.38 -14.54
CA THR A 211 5.36 -6.39 -14.18
C THR A 211 4.25 -6.49 -15.21
N LYS A 212 4.17 -5.56 -16.17
CA LYS A 212 3.06 -5.35 -17.12
C LYS A 212 1.73 -5.02 -16.42
N GLN A 213 1.80 -4.50 -15.21
CA GLN A 213 0.66 -4.05 -14.41
C GLN A 213 0.83 -2.58 -14.07
N ASN A 214 -0.30 -1.90 -13.89
CA ASN A 214 -0.36 -0.56 -13.36
C ASN A 214 -0.89 -0.59 -11.91
N LEU A 215 -0.82 0.54 -11.22
CA LEU A 215 -1.30 0.66 -9.85
C LEU A 215 -2.76 0.20 -9.70
N SER A 216 -3.64 0.54 -10.64
CA SER A 216 -5.06 0.14 -10.63
C SER A 216 -5.28 -1.38 -10.67
N ASP A 217 -4.33 -2.15 -11.18
CA ASP A 217 -4.47 -3.60 -11.35
C ASP A 217 -4.16 -4.38 -10.07
N VAL A 218 -3.51 -3.74 -9.09
CA VAL A 218 -3.00 -4.39 -7.87
C VAL A 218 -3.65 -3.90 -6.57
N ILE A 219 -4.47 -2.86 -6.65
CA ILE A 219 -5.29 -2.36 -5.53
C ILE A 219 -6.64 -3.10 -5.56
N LEU A 220 -7.06 -3.60 -4.40
CA LEU A 220 -8.35 -4.29 -4.20
C LEU A 220 -9.54 -3.32 -4.24
#